data_fc8662c8d66ea5f4efbd5214b46a80be
#
_entry.id   fc8662c8d66ea5f4efbd5214b46a80be
#
_cell.length_a   1.000
_cell.length_b   1.000
_cell.length_c   1.000
_cell.angle_alpha   90.00
_cell.angle_beta   90.00
_cell.angle_gamma   90.00
#
_symmetry.space_group_name_H-M   'P 1'
#
loop_
_entity.id
_entity.type
_entity.pdbx_description
1 polymer ?
#
loop_
_entity_poly.entity_id
_entity_poly.type
_entity_poly.pdbx_seq_one_letter_code
_entity_poly.pdbx_strand_id
1 'polypeptide(L)'
;MKKNILPNVITKDCSIIKALKIIEKSKIKLICFVNQKNNLIGILNDGDIRRSMLKGYSLKDNIYNIINKKPIYANFDDDSEKIRKLMIRKKINFIPIIKKKKLHDIVSL
;
A
#
# COMPACT_ATOMS: atom_id res chain seq x y z
N MET A 1 3.96 0.65 14.97
CA MET A 1 4.22 0.90 13.53
C MET A 1 5.51 1.69 13.38
N LYS A 2 6.32 1.37 12.39
CA LYS A 2 7.62 2.02 12.19
C LYS A 2 7.44 3.43 11.61
N LYS A 3 8.27 4.37 12.06
CA LYS A 3 8.16 5.78 11.67
C LYS A 3 8.41 6.02 10.18
N ASN A 4 9.30 5.23 9.56
CA ASN A 4 9.65 5.42 8.16
C ASN A 4 8.51 5.10 7.19
N ILE A 5 7.49 4.36 7.64
CA ILE A 5 6.34 4.03 6.79
C ILE A 5 5.12 4.94 7.05
N LEU A 6 5.13 5.74 8.13
CA LEU A 6 3.98 6.57 8.50
C LEU A 6 3.49 7.49 7.37
N PRO A 7 4.35 8.14 6.59
CA PRO A 7 3.88 8.96 5.48
C PRO A 7 3.06 8.20 4.43
N ASN A 8 3.27 6.89 4.35
CA ASN A 8 2.63 6.02 3.37
C ASN A 8 1.39 5.33 3.91
N VAL A 9 0.99 5.64 5.16
CA VAL A 9 -0.18 5.06 5.80
C VAL A 9 -1.29 6.09 5.84
N ILE A 10 -2.43 5.75 5.24
CA ILE A 10 -3.59 6.65 5.15
C ILE A 10 -4.75 6.02 5.92
N THR A 11 -5.36 6.82 6.81
CA THR A 11 -6.50 6.37 7.63
C THR A 11 -7.82 6.96 7.17
N LYS A 12 -7.78 8.05 6.38
CA LYS A 12 -8.97 8.70 5.84
C LYS A 12 -8.88 8.76 4.33
N ASP A 13 -10.01 8.63 3.67
CA ASP A 13 -10.06 8.77 2.22
C ASP A 13 -9.53 10.13 1.79
N CYS A 14 -8.89 10.16 0.63
CA CYS A 14 -8.32 11.38 0.08
C CYS A 14 -8.32 11.28 -1.45
N SER A 15 -7.96 12.40 -2.10
CA SER A 15 -7.88 12.43 -3.56
C SER A 15 -6.70 11.62 -4.09
N ILE A 16 -6.85 11.16 -5.32
CA ILE A 16 -5.77 10.43 -6.03
C ILE A 16 -4.53 11.31 -6.15
N ILE A 17 -4.70 12.62 -6.41
CA ILE A 17 -3.54 13.52 -6.51
C ILE A 17 -2.77 13.61 -5.20
N LYS A 18 -3.45 13.61 -4.07
CA LYS A 18 -2.77 13.63 -2.76
C LYS A 18 -1.96 12.35 -2.56
N ALA A 19 -2.55 11.19 -2.88
CA ALA A 19 -1.86 9.91 -2.78
C ALA A 19 -0.63 9.87 -3.71
N LEU A 20 -0.77 10.36 -4.93
CA LEU A 20 0.33 10.42 -5.88
C LEU A 20 1.47 11.30 -5.38
N LYS A 21 1.17 12.44 -4.74
CA LYS A 21 2.19 13.30 -4.14
C LYS A 21 2.96 12.59 -3.02
N ILE A 22 2.26 11.78 -2.21
CA ILE A 22 2.91 10.99 -1.16
C ILE A 22 3.87 9.97 -1.78
N ILE A 23 3.42 9.23 -2.78
CA ILE A 23 4.24 8.24 -3.48
C ILE A 23 5.47 8.91 -4.10
N GLU A 24 5.29 10.06 -4.72
CA GLU A 24 6.36 10.79 -5.40
C GLU A 24 7.48 11.21 -4.45
N LYS A 25 7.13 11.61 -3.24
CA LYS A 25 8.09 12.06 -2.23
C LYS A 25 8.73 10.93 -1.44
N SER A 26 8.17 9.74 -1.47
CA SER A 26 8.61 8.62 -0.67
C SER A 26 9.51 7.67 -1.44
N LYS A 27 10.45 7.05 -0.74
CA LYS A 27 11.20 5.91 -1.29
C LYS A 27 10.33 4.66 -1.36
N ILE A 28 9.30 4.57 -0.50
CA ILE A 28 8.34 3.49 -0.49
C ILE A 28 7.23 3.86 -1.47
N LYS A 29 7.09 3.11 -2.56
CA LYS A 29 6.13 3.40 -3.62
C LYS A 29 4.80 2.67 -3.44
N LEU A 30 4.40 2.51 -2.19
CA LEU A 30 3.16 1.86 -1.81
C LEU A 30 2.45 2.69 -0.75
N ILE A 31 1.13 2.84 -0.91
CA ILE A 31 0.26 3.41 0.12
C ILE A 31 -0.53 2.27 0.73
N CYS A 32 -0.59 2.25 2.06
CA CYS A 32 -1.44 1.34 2.82
C CYS A 32 -2.60 2.13 3.41
N PHE A 33 -3.81 1.74 3.05
CA PHE A 33 -5.04 2.31 3.61
C PHE A 33 -5.47 1.44 4.78
N VAL A 34 -5.58 2.03 5.97
CA VAL A 34 -5.93 1.33 7.20
C VAL A 34 -7.15 1.98 7.85
N ASN A 35 -7.87 1.20 8.66
CA ASN A 35 -8.98 1.74 9.44
C ASN A 35 -8.46 2.32 10.77
N GLN A 36 -9.38 2.80 11.61
CA GLN A 36 -9.04 3.40 12.91
C GLN A 36 -8.36 2.41 13.86
N LYS A 37 -8.57 1.12 13.66
CA LYS A 37 -7.92 0.05 14.44
C LYS A 37 -6.57 -0.36 13.85
N ASN A 38 -6.10 0.35 12.82
CA ASN A 38 -4.87 0.05 12.10
C ASN A 38 -4.91 -1.28 11.32
N ASN A 39 -6.09 -1.79 11.02
CA ASN A 39 -6.23 -2.96 10.16
C ASN A 39 -6.07 -2.55 8.70
N LEU A 40 -5.35 -3.36 7.93
CA LEU A 40 -5.14 -3.09 6.51
C LEU A 40 -6.45 -3.29 5.73
N ILE A 41 -6.90 -2.23 5.06
CA ILE A 41 -8.10 -2.26 4.22
C ILE A 41 -7.74 -2.46 2.76
N GLY A 42 -6.65 -1.84 2.31
CA GLY A 42 -6.22 -1.94 0.93
C GLY A 42 -4.88 -1.29 0.70
N ILE A 43 -4.39 -1.44 -0.52
CA ILE A 43 -3.12 -0.85 -0.94
C ILE A 43 -3.28 -0.12 -2.26
N LEU A 44 -2.34 0.79 -2.52
CA LEU A 44 -2.32 1.57 -3.75
C LEU A 44 -0.87 1.85 -4.14
N ASN A 45 -0.52 1.56 -5.38
CA ASN A 45 0.78 1.92 -5.94
C ASN A 45 0.62 2.84 -7.16
N ASP A 46 1.74 3.32 -7.69
CA ASP A 46 1.71 4.23 -8.85
C ASP A 46 1.11 3.58 -10.10
N GLY A 47 1.32 2.27 -10.28
CA GLY A 47 0.70 1.52 -11.38
C GLY A 47 -0.82 1.47 -11.26
N ASP A 48 -1.34 1.32 -10.04
CA ASP A 48 -2.79 1.36 -9.80
C ASP A 48 -3.37 2.72 -10.19
N ILE A 49 -2.65 3.79 -9.90
CA ILE A 49 -3.07 5.14 -10.26
C ILE A 49 -3.10 5.30 -11.78
N ARG A 50 -2.04 4.87 -12.49
CA ARG A 50 -2.00 4.94 -13.95
C ARG A 50 -3.16 4.18 -14.58
N ARG A 51 -3.42 2.95 -14.09
CA ARG A 51 -4.53 2.14 -14.59
C ARG A 51 -5.89 2.79 -14.32
N SER A 52 -6.05 3.45 -13.19
CA SER A 52 -7.30 4.18 -12.89
C SER A 52 -7.52 5.33 -13.86
N MET A 53 -6.46 6.07 -14.21
CA MET A 53 -6.57 7.14 -15.22
C MET A 53 -7.04 6.59 -16.57
N LEU A 54 -6.50 5.45 -16.98
CA LEU A 54 -6.90 4.78 -18.22
C LEU A 54 -8.37 4.35 -18.21
N LYS A 55 -8.92 4.09 -17.01
CA LYS A 55 -10.33 3.73 -16.84
C LYS A 55 -11.26 4.94 -16.74
N GLY A 56 -10.72 6.16 -16.78
CA GLY A 56 -11.50 7.38 -16.74
C GLY A 56 -11.59 8.08 -15.40
N TYR A 57 -10.90 7.59 -14.36
CA TYR A 57 -10.82 8.31 -13.10
C TYR A 57 -10.00 9.58 -13.24
N SER A 58 -10.36 10.62 -12.49
CA SER A 58 -9.62 11.87 -12.45
C SER A 58 -8.78 11.96 -11.19
N LEU A 59 -7.75 12.81 -11.21
CA LEU A 59 -6.91 13.05 -10.04
C LEU A 59 -7.68 13.59 -8.83
N LYS A 60 -8.88 14.15 -9.05
CA LYS A 60 -9.75 14.65 -7.98
C LYS A 60 -10.60 13.57 -7.35
N ASP A 61 -10.71 12.40 -7.97
CA ASP A 61 -11.45 11.28 -7.40
C ASP A 61 -10.76 10.74 -6.16
N ASN A 62 -11.52 10.09 -5.30
CA ASN A 62 -11.00 9.56 -4.05
C ASN A 62 -10.36 8.19 -4.24
N ILE A 63 -9.32 7.91 -3.46
CA ILE A 63 -8.53 6.67 -3.56
C ILE A 63 -9.33 5.44 -3.16
N TYR A 64 -10.34 5.57 -2.30
CA TYR A 64 -11.12 4.42 -1.84
C TYR A 64 -11.73 3.64 -3.00
N ASN A 65 -12.05 4.32 -4.10
CA ASN A 65 -12.65 3.70 -5.27
C ASN A 65 -11.65 2.93 -6.14
N ILE A 66 -10.35 3.15 -5.93
CA ILE A 66 -9.31 2.53 -6.77
C ILE A 66 -8.31 1.68 -6.00
N ILE A 67 -8.33 1.69 -4.67
CA ILE A 67 -7.41 0.86 -3.89
C ILE A 67 -7.69 -0.63 -4.13
N ASN A 68 -6.63 -1.43 -4.06
CA ASN A 68 -6.77 -2.88 -4.09
C ASN A 68 -7.20 -3.36 -2.71
N LYS A 69 -8.44 -3.83 -2.59
CA LYS A 69 -9.05 -4.29 -1.33
C LYS A 69 -8.74 -5.75 -1.01
N LYS A 70 -7.98 -6.43 -1.87
CA LYS A 70 -7.49 -7.79 -1.63
C LYS A 70 -5.96 -7.77 -1.74
N PRO A 71 -5.27 -7.04 -0.85
CA PRO A 71 -3.83 -6.86 -0.98
C PRO A 71 -3.07 -8.15 -0.72
N ILE A 72 -1.94 -8.32 -1.42
CA ILE A 72 -0.95 -9.33 -1.07
C ILE A 72 -0.20 -8.80 0.14
N TYR A 73 -0.09 -9.60 1.18
CA TYR A 73 0.61 -9.24 2.41
C TYR A 73 1.41 -10.42 2.93
N ALA A 74 2.30 -10.16 3.88
CA ALA A 74 3.00 -11.18 4.62
C ALA A 74 2.80 -10.95 6.12
N ASN A 75 3.04 -11.99 6.91
CA ASN A 75 2.95 -11.89 8.36
C ASN A 75 4.31 -11.55 8.96
N PHE A 76 4.31 -10.85 10.10
CA PHE A 76 5.54 -10.38 10.72
C PHE A 76 6.49 -11.52 11.12
N ASP A 77 5.96 -12.71 11.38
CA ASP A 77 6.74 -13.89 11.76
C ASP A 77 7.07 -14.81 10.58
N ASP A 78 6.70 -14.42 9.36
CA ASP A 78 7.13 -15.14 8.18
C ASP A 78 8.64 -14.99 7.97
N ASP A 79 9.27 -16.07 7.52
CA ASP A 79 10.69 -16.07 7.17
C ASP A 79 10.95 -15.07 6.03
N SER A 80 12.03 -14.30 6.16
CA SER A 80 12.39 -13.29 5.18
C SER A 80 12.59 -13.86 3.78
N GLU A 81 13.13 -15.07 3.67
CA GLU A 81 13.28 -15.71 2.36
C GLU A 81 11.94 -16.11 1.75
N LYS A 82 10.99 -16.54 2.59
CA LYS A 82 9.62 -16.82 2.14
C LYS A 82 8.94 -15.55 1.59
N ILE A 83 9.11 -14.44 2.29
CA ILE A 83 8.56 -13.15 1.85
C ILE A 83 9.20 -12.72 0.52
N ARG A 84 10.52 -12.82 0.41
CA ARG A 84 11.24 -12.49 -0.80
C ARG A 84 10.76 -13.31 -2.01
N LYS A 85 10.61 -14.62 -1.82
CA LYS A 85 10.11 -15.51 -2.89
C LYS A 85 8.69 -15.15 -3.31
N LEU A 86 7.83 -14.80 -2.35
CA LEU A 86 6.47 -14.36 -2.63
C LEU A 86 6.48 -13.09 -3.49
N MET A 87 7.30 -12.12 -3.13
CA MET A 87 7.40 -10.85 -3.85
C MET A 87 7.89 -11.05 -5.27
N ILE A 88 8.90 -11.89 -5.46
CA ILE A 88 9.44 -12.22 -6.80
C ILE A 88 8.36 -12.90 -7.64
N ARG A 89 7.68 -13.90 -7.08
CA ARG A 89 6.63 -14.65 -7.79
C ARG A 89 5.47 -13.73 -8.21
N LYS A 90 5.10 -12.79 -7.35
CA LYS A 90 4.00 -11.85 -7.61
C LYS A 90 4.44 -10.59 -8.34
N LYS A 91 5.75 -10.45 -8.63
CA LYS A 91 6.32 -9.29 -9.34
C LYS A 91 6.00 -7.98 -8.65
N ILE A 92 6.13 -7.94 -7.33
CA ILE A 92 5.90 -6.75 -6.51
C ILE A 92 7.20 -6.33 -5.83
N ASN A 93 7.39 -5.02 -5.68
CA ASN A 93 8.60 -4.43 -5.08
C ASN A 93 8.42 -4.05 -3.62
N PHE A 94 7.17 -3.94 -3.15
CA PHE A 94 6.83 -3.58 -1.78
C PHE A 94 5.70 -4.47 -1.31
N ILE A 95 5.74 -4.87 -0.04
CA ILE A 95 4.70 -5.72 0.55
C ILE A 95 4.40 -5.23 1.97
N PRO A 96 3.11 -5.09 2.31
CA PRO A 96 2.73 -4.80 3.70
C PRO A 96 2.94 -6.03 4.58
N ILE A 97 3.43 -5.78 5.79
CA ILE A 97 3.64 -6.81 6.81
C ILE A 97 2.57 -6.61 7.88
N ILE A 98 1.87 -7.69 8.23
CA ILE A 98 0.75 -7.67 9.16
C ILE A 98 1.14 -8.41 10.44
N LYS A 99 0.76 -7.83 11.58
CA LYS A 99 0.88 -8.47 12.89
C LYS A 99 -0.47 -8.37 13.59
N LYS A 100 -1.10 -9.50 13.88
CA LYS A 100 -2.42 -9.56 14.54
C LYS A 100 -3.44 -8.65 13.82
N LYS A 101 -3.56 -8.80 12.50
CA LYS A 101 -4.46 -8.02 11.62
C LYS A 101 -4.06 -6.56 11.43
N LYS A 102 -3.07 -6.06 12.16
CA LYS A 102 -2.65 -4.66 12.11
C LYS A 102 -1.44 -4.50 11.18
N LEU A 103 -1.40 -3.37 10.50
CA LEU A 103 -0.24 -3.02 9.70
C LEU A 103 0.97 -2.83 10.63
N HIS A 104 2.04 -3.56 10.36
CA HIS A 104 3.26 -3.55 11.16
C HIS A 104 4.41 -2.87 10.44
N ASP A 105 4.56 -3.12 9.15
CA ASP A 105 5.68 -2.61 8.36
C ASP A 105 5.32 -2.65 6.87
N ILE A 106 6.16 -2.03 6.06
CA ILE A 106 6.18 -2.18 4.60
C ILE A 106 7.62 -2.54 4.24
N VAL A 107 7.79 -3.65 3.56
CA VAL A 107 9.12 -4.18 3.23
C VAL A 107 9.34 -4.05 1.73
N SER A 108 10.54 -3.62 1.35
CA SER A 108 10.97 -3.58 -0.06
C SER A 108 11.73 -4.86 -0.43
N LEU A 109 11.62 -5.23 -1.70
CA LEU A 109 12.36 -6.36 -2.25
C LEU A 109 13.86 -6.11 -2.23
#